data_e26d120526f7f7a37544bb19918d7b4f
#
_entry.id   e26d120526f7f7a37544bb19918d7b4f
#
_cell.length_a   1.000
_cell.length_b   1.000
_cell.length_c   1.000
_cell.angle_alpha   90.00
_cell.angle_beta   90.00
_cell.angle_gamma   90.00
#
_symmetry.space_group_name_H-M   'P 1'
#
loop_
_entity.id
_entity.type
_entity.pdbx_description
1 polymer ?
#
loop_
_entity_poly.entity_id
_entity_poly.type
_entity_poly.pdbx_seq_one_letter_code
_entity_poly.pdbx_strand_id
1 'polypeptide(L)'
;YASQAGIAMGIMAGQIPIRECHAVKVSEGGLRLLNEEGVKSAYEEIIPLIKSSKDDNIICPIEQFLYEHKERQEQWRFLEARFKGRN
;
A
#
# COMPACT_ATOMS: atom_id res chain seq x y z
N TYR A 1 -7.47 -0.11 -10.41
CA TYR A 1 -8.19 -1.10 -9.60
C TYR A 1 -7.22 -2.09 -8.95
N ALA A 2 -7.47 -2.43 -7.71
CA ALA A 2 -6.68 -3.41 -6.99
C ALA A 2 -7.60 -4.23 -6.08
N SER A 3 -7.27 -5.53 -5.88
CA SER A 3 -8.02 -6.33 -4.92
C SER A 3 -7.72 -5.88 -3.49
N GLN A 4 -6.47 -5.46 -3.24
CA GLN A 4 -6.06 -4.93 -1.94
C GLN A 4 -5.16 -3.71 -2.16
N ALA A 5 -5.43 -2.64 -1.44
CA ALA A 5 -4.63 -1.43 -1.48
C ALA A 5 -4.05 -1.18 -0.09
N GLY A 6 -2.75 -1.13 0.03
CA GLY A 6 -2.05 -0.95 1.29
C GLY A 6 -1.14 0.26 1.30
N ILE A 7 -0.22 0.28 2.26
CA ILE A 7 0.73 1.38 2.43
C ILE A 7 1.55 1.61 1.17
N ALA A 8 1.95 0.53 0.47
CA ALA A 8 2.69 0.64 -0.79
C ALA A 8 1.93 1.47 -1.82
N MET A 9 0.62 1.25 -1.95
CA MET A 9 -0.20 2.01 -2.88
C MET A 9 -0.22 3.49 -2.50
N GLY A 10 -0.32 3.78 -1.20
CA GLY A 10 -0.29 5.16 -0.72
C GLY A 10 1.03 5.86 -1.03
N ILE A 11 2.14 5.16 -0.86
CA ILE A 11 3.46 5.71 -1.16
C ILE A 11 3.60 5.97 -2.66
N MET A 12 3.14 5.03 -3.49
CA MET A 12 3.18 5.20 -4.95
C MET A 12 2.32 6.38 -5.41
N ALA A 13 1.20 6.61 -4.74
CA ALA A 13 0.34 7.74 -5.06
C ALA A 13 1.03 9.09 -4.87
N GLY A 14 2.01 9.16 -3.97
CA GLY A 14 2.82 10.35 -3.77
C GLY A 14 3.85 10.59 -4.85
N GLN A 15 4.15 9.57 -5.68
CA GLN A 15 5.17 9.64 -6.73
C GLN A 15 4.57 9.64 -8.12
N ILE A 16 3.37 9.07 -8.27
CA ILE A 16 2.68 8.94 -9.55
C ILE A 16 1.33 9.65 -9.43
N PRO A 17 0.93 10.47 -10.41
CA PRO A 17 -0.36 11.16 -10.32
C PRO A 17 -1.51 10.19 -10.46
N ILE A 18 -2.10 9.83 -9.33
CA ILE A 18 -3.27 8.95 -9.25
C ILE A 18 -4.46 9.78 -8.75
N ARG A 19 -5.58 9.73 -9.46
CA ARG A 19 -6.79 10.47 -9.07
C ARG A 19 -7.72 9.64 -8.19
N GLU A 20 -7.86 8.37 -8.52
CA GLU A 20 -8.78 7.47 -7.83
C GLU A 20 -8.13 6.12 -7.59
N CYS A 21 -8.53 5.49 -6.51
CA CYS A 21 -8.14 4.12 -6.19
C CYS A 21 -9.39 3.33 -5.87
N HIS A 22 -9.57 2.20 -6.54
CA HIS A 22 -10.68 1.29 -6.27
C HIS A 22 -10.11 -0.04 -5.78
N ALA A 23 -10.55 -0.46 -4.61
CA ALA A 23 -10.05 -1.68 -4.00
C ALA A 23 -11.18 -2.43 -3.31
N VAL A 24 -11.05 -3.75 -3.22
CA VAL A 24 -11.98 -4.54 -2.41
C VAL A 24 -11.63 -4.34 -0.94
N LYS A 25 -10.36 -4.46 -0.60
CA LYS A 25 -9.87 -4.24 0.76
C LYS A 25 -8.79 -3.18 0.77
N VAL A 26 -8.82 -2.31 1.77
CA VAL A 26 -7.79 -1.27 1.94
C VAL A 26 -7.31 -1.32 3.38
N SER A 27 -5.99 -1.18 3.59
CA SER A 27 -5.45 -1.12 4.94
C SER A 27 -5.62 0.28 5.50
N GLU A 28 -5.70 0.39 6.84
CA GLU A 28 -5.86 1.68 7.49
C GLU A 28 -4.71 2.63 7.14
N GLY A 29 -3.47 2.12 7.15
CA GLY A 29 -2.30 2.93 6.79
C GLY A 29 -2.32 3.36 5.34
N GLY A 30 -2.73 2.45 4.44
CA GLY A 30 -2.83 2.77 3.01
C GLY A 30 -3.89 3.82 2.74
N LEU A 31 -5.04 3.69 3.39
CA LEU A 31 -6.13 4.66 3.22
C LEU A 31 -5.71 6.05 3.70
N ARG A 32 -5.03 6.12 4.84
CA ARG A 32 -4.56 7.39 5.37
C ARG A 32 -3.60 8.08 4.40
N LEU A 33 -2.65 7.33 3.84
CA LEU A 33 -1.69 7.89 2.88
C LEU A 33 -2.39 8.34 1.60
N LEU A 34 -3.34 7.55 1.10
CA LEU A 34 -4.10 7.93 -0.08
C LEU A 34 -4.86 9.23 0.15
N ASN A 35 -5.47 9.38 1.34
CA ASN A 35 -6.16 10.61 1.69
C ASN A 35 -5.22 11.80 1.77
N GLU A 36 -4.03 11.62 2.33
CA GLU A 36 -3.02 12.66 2.42
C GLU A 36 -2.56 13.13 1.04
N GLU A 37 -2.51 12.21 0.07
CA GLU A 37 -2.12 12.53 -1.30
C GLU A 37 -3.30 13.03 -2.15
N GLY A 38 -4.47 13.18 -1.56
CA GLY A 38 -5.64 13.67 -2.28
C GLY A 38 -6.27 12.67 -3.22
N VAL A 39 -6.00 11.39 -3.05
CA VAL A 39 -6.56 10.34 -3.89
C VAL A 39 -7.94 9.96 -3.39
N LYS A 40 -8.93 9.97 -4.30
CA LYS A 40 -10.27 9.52 -3.98
C LYS A 40 -10.27 7.99 -3.94
N SER A 41 -10.67 7.42 -2.81
CA SER A 41 -10.62 5.97 -2.60
C SER A 41 -12.02 5.38 -2.46
N ALA A 42 -12.28 4.33 -3.24
CA ALA A 42 -13.51 3.54 -3.14
C ALA A 42 -13.12 2.13 -2.73
N TYR A 43 -13.77 1.61 -1.69
CA TYR A 43 -13.42 0.30 -1.14
C TYR A 43 -14.65 -0.34 -0.50
N GLU A 44 -14.59 -1.66 -0.34
CA GLU A 44 -15.66 -2.42 0.32
C GLU A 44 -15.36 -2.68 1.79
N GLU A 45 -14.08 -2.84 2.14
CA GLU A 45 -13.70 -3.20 3.50
C GLU A 45 -12.38 -2.55 3.88
N ILE A 46 -12.30 -2.09 5.14
CA ILE A 46 -11.06 -1.57 5.73
C ILE A 46 -10.49 -2.65 6.64
N ILE A 47 -9.22 -2.96 6.48
CA ILE A 47 -8.51 -3.93 7.32
C ILE A 47 -7.30 -3.28 7.96
N PRO A 48 -6.79 -3.77 9.11
CA PRO A 48 -5.63 -3.16 9.77
C PRO A 48 -4.37 -3.21 8.90
N LEU A 49 -4.08 -4.35 8.31
CA LEU A 49 -2.92 -4.55 7.46
C LEU A 49 -3.26 -5.50 6.32
N ILE A 50 -2.60 -5.30 5.17
CA ILE A 50 -2.81 -6.17 4.01
C ILE A 50 -2.27 -7.57 4.32
N LYS A 51 -3.05 -8.57 4.01
CA LYS A 51 -2.68 -9.96 4.19
C LYS A 51 -1.95 -10.49 2.97
N SER A 52 -1.17 -11.54 3.17
CA SER A 52 -0.51 -12.22 2.05
C SER A 52 -1.56 -12.82 1.12
N SER A 53 -1.32 -12.75 -0.18
CA SER A 53 -2.22 -13.35 -1.16
C SER A 53 -2.23 -14.87 -1.08
N LYS A 54 -1.20 -15.45 -0.45
CA LYS A 54 -1.07 -16.90 -0.32
C LYS A 54 -1.71 -17.45 0.95
N ASP A 55 -1.80 -16.63 2.01
CA ASP A 55 -2.32 -17.07 3.30
C ASP A 55 -2.86 -15.86 4.06
N ASP A 56 -4.18 -15.88 4.32
CA ASP A 56 -4.85 -14.78 5.03
C ASP A 56 -4.42 -14.66 6.49
N ASN A 57 -3.73 -15.66 7.03
CA ASN A 57 -3.22 -15.61 8.39
C ASN A 57 -1.86 -14.95 8.50
N ILE A 58 -1.24 -14.63 7.35
CA ILE A 58 0.08 -14.02 7.29
C ILE A 58 -0.03 -12.62 6.70
N ILE A 59 0.54 -11.64 7.40
CA ILE A 59 0.58 -10.27 6.90
C ILE A 59 1.53 -10.21 5.70
N CYS A 60 1.16 -9.44 4.66
CA CYS A 60 2.02 -9.25 3.50
C CYS A 60 3.38 -8.69 3.96
N PRO A 61 4.50 -9.33 3.59
CA PRO A 61 5.82 -8.87 4.03
C PRO A 61 6.14 -7.43 3.63
N ILE A 62 5.67 -6.99 2.47
CA ILE A 62 5.86 -5.62 2.02
C ILE A 62 5.10 -4.66 2.93
N GLU A 63 3.85 -4.96 3.23
CA GLU A 63 3.03 -4.13 4.09
C GLU A 63 3.62 -4.06 5.49
N GLN A 64 4.08 -5.19 6.03
CA GLN A 64 4.68 -5.24 7.36
C GLN A 64 5.93 -4.37 7.43
N PHE A 65 6.81 -4.46 6.45
CA PHE A 65 8.01 -3.63 6.40
C PHE A 65 7.64 -2.15 6.40
N LEU A 66 6.71 -1.77 5.54
CA LEU A 66 6.32 -0.37 5.41
C LEU A 66 5.60 0.16 6.66
N TYR A 67 4.90 -0.72 7.37
CA TYR A 67 4.25 -0.37 8.62
C TYR A 67 5.26 -0.10 9.73
N GLU A 68 6.33 -0.92 9.79
CA GLU A 68 7.36 -0.80 10.81
C GLU A 68 8.34 0.35 10.54
N HIS A 69 8.66 0.59 9.27
CA HIS A 69 9.58 1.64 8.85
C HIS A 69 8.81 2.84 8.35
N LYS A 70 8.75 3.89 9.16
CA LYS A 70 7.87 5.03 8.88
C LYS A 70 8.54 6.16 8.10
N GLU A 71 9.84 6.09 7.87
CA GLU A 71 10.52 7.09 7.08
C GLU A 71 10.25 6.87 5.60
N ARG A 72 9.69 7.89 4.95
CA ARG A 72 9.25 7.80 3.56
C ARG A 72 10.37 7.43 2.60
N GLN A 73 11.56 7.97 2.78
CA GLN A 73 12.71 7.69 1.93
C GLN A 73 13.12 6.22 1.99
N GLU A 74 13.13 5.67 3.19
CA GLU A 74 13.45 4.27 3.41
C GLU A 74 12.41 3.35 2.80
N GLN A 75 11.13 3.70 2.95
CA GLN A 75 10.04 2.97 2.34
C GLN A 75 10.16 2.95 0.82
N TRP A 76 10.47 4.10 0.23
CA TRP A 76 10.60 4.21 -1.21
C TRP A 76 11.76 3.37 -1.73
N ARG A 77 12.90 3.40 -1.05
CA ARG A 77 14.06 2.59 -1.40
C ARG A 77 13.74 1.11 -1.38
N PHE A 78 12.99 0.68 -0.37
CA PHE A 78 12.57 -0.71 -0.26
C PHE A 78 11.71 -1.13 -1.45
N LEU A 79 10.75 -0.31 -1.81
CA LEU A 79 9.87 -0.59 -2.95
C LEU A 79 10.64 -0.61 -4.27
N GLU A 80 11.54 0.34 -4.47
CA GLU A 80 12.37 0.37 -5.68
C GLU A 80 13.21 -0.90 -5.81
N ALA A 81 13.84 -1.33 -4.73
CA ALA A 81 14.66 -2.53 -4.74
C ALA A 81 13.84 -3.76 -5.09
N ARG A 82 12.62 -3.86 -4.56
CA ARG A 82 11.73 -4.98 -4.86
C ARG A 82 11.33 -5.02 -6.32
N PHE A 83 11.01 -3.88 -6.89
CA PHE A 83 10.58 -3.83 -8.29
C PHE A 83 11.73 -4.03 -9.26
N LYS A 84 12.90 -3.44 -8.97
CA LYS A 84 14.08 -3.59 -9.82
C LYS A 84 14.67 -4.98 -9.74
N GLY A 85 14.58 -5.63 -8.59
CA GLY A 85 15.12 -6.96 -8.38
C GLY A 85 14.40 -8.05 -9.16
N ARG A 86 13.32 -7.73 -9.84
CA ARG A 86 12.55 -8.68 -10.64
C ARG A 86 13.03 -8.78 -12.08
N ASN A 87 13.91 -7.90 -12.47
CA ASN A 87 14.49 -7.93 -13.82
C ASN A 87 15.80 -8.72 -13.84
#